data_ddbafe1bca6db7e7653671e403c04e6d
#
_entry.id   ddbafe1bca6db7e7653671e403c04e6d
#
_cell.length_a   1.000
_cell.length_b   1.000
_cell.length_c   1.000
_cell.angle_alpha   90.00
_cell.angle_beta   90.00
_cell.angle_gamma   90.00
#
_symmetry.space_group_name_H-M   'P 1'
#
loop_
_entity.id
_entity.type
_entity.pdbx_description
1 polymer ?
#
loop_
_entity_poly.entity_id
_entity_poly.type
_entity_poly.pdbx_seq_one_letter_code
_entity_poly.pdbx_strand_id
1 'polypeptide(L)'
;MEYLNKRFSHEEEALLERAKGSRLLSIDAVLAAPPDNSWNTVRLHFDDFDIDVNNRLRNVVVDEFGSLEEFGFLQVTESSKNVLSIPEVGANTTVFDIESLVEGVTVVNDVAEVYGNGKLVAKLEYPQAIAFSTESGVIMLDKEVWFSELLVIKRGNRIDGLLYDDSVNWEGDPEEDSSTHFEFRTETQEL
;
A
#
# COMPACT_ATOMS: atom_id res chain seq x y z
N MET A 1 21.92 -11.52 -7.08
CA MET A 1 20.94 -11.14 -6.05
C MET A 1 20.70 -9.65 -6.21
N GLU A 2 19.47 -9.30 -6.53
CA GLU A 2 19.01 -7.91 -6.57
C GLU A 2 18.45 -7.53 -5.19
N TYR A 3 18.77 -6.33 -4.70
CA TYR A 3 18.18 -5.77 -3.47
C TYR A 3 17.53 -4.44 -3.79
N LEU A 4 16.23 -4.38 -3.59
CA LEU A 4 15.39 -3.20 -3.81
C LEU A 4 14.78 -2.74 -2.50
N ASN A 5 15.30 -1.64 -1.95
CA ASN A 5 14.64 -0.94 -0.86
C ASN A 5 13.75 0.15 -1.46
N LYS A 6 12.44 0.00 -1.27
CA LYS A 6 11.38 0.91 -1.72
C LYS A 6 10.51 1.38 -0.54
N ARG A 7 11.00 1.26 0.69
CA ARG A 7 10.37 1.88 1.86
C ARG A 7 10.20 3.38 1.59
N PHE A 8 9.29 4.00 2.29
CA PHE A 8 9.09 5.45 2.16
C PHE A 8 10.38 6.21 2.38
N SER A 9 10.57 7.25 1.58
CA SER A 9 11.62 8.23 1.78
C SER A 9 11.35 9.05 3.04
N HIS A 10 12.37 9.69 3.56
CA HIS A 10 12.21 10.62 4.71
C HIS A 10 11.18 11.74 4.45
N GLU A 11 11.05 12.19 3.19
CA GLU A 11 10.06 13.21 2.82
C GLU A 11 8.64 12.66 2.87
N GLU A 12 8.41 11.41 2.43
CA GLU A 12 7.12 10.73 2.51
C GLU A 12 6.74 10.42 3.97
N GLU A 13 7.70 9.95 4.78
CA GLU A 13 7.49 9.73 6.22
C GLU A 13 7.14 11.03 6.94
N ALA A 14 7.86 12.13 6.68
CA ALA A 14 7.57 13.43 7.27
C ALA A 14 6.17 13.96 6.89
N LEU A 15 5.71 13.67 5.66
CA LEU A 15 4.36 14.03 5.23
C LEU A 15 3.30 13.21 5.97
N LEU A 16 3.55 11.93 6.20
CA LEU A 16 2.68 11.07 7.00
C LEU A 16 2.69 11.46 8.49
N GLU A 17 3.86 11.78 9.06
CA GLU A 17 3.97 12.26 10.43
C GLU A 17 3.17 13.56 10.67
N ARG A 18 3.08 14.44 9.66
CA ARG A 18 2.28 15.65 9.72
C ARG A 18 0.78 15.37 9.94
N ALA A 19 0.29 14.20 9.52
CA ALA A 19 -1.09 13.81 9.76
C ALA A 19 -1.40 13.61 11.25
N LYS A 20 -0.39 13.30 12.06
CA LYS A 20 -0.54 13.09 13.49
C LYS A 20 -0.90 14.40 14.20
N GLY A 21 -2.00 14.40 14.91
CA GLY A 21 -2.58 15.58 15.56
C GLY A 21 -3.47 16.43 14.64
N SER A 22 -3.60 16.10 13.35
CA SER A 22 -4.52 16.73 12.41
C SER A 22 -5.86 15.96 12.36
N ARG A 23 -6.91 16.64 11.94
CA ARG A 23 -8.22 16.03 11.73
C ARG A 23 -8.31 15.51 10.30
N LEU A 24 -8.52 14.20 10.13
CA LEU A 24 -8.86 13.59 8.84
C LEU A 24 -10.35 13.83 8.60
N LEU A 25 -10.67 14.70 7.63
CA LEU A 25 -12.03 15.10 7.30
C LEU A 25 -12.73 14.08 6.41
N SER A 26 -12.07 13.68 5.33
CA SER A 26 -12.64 12.73 4.37
C SER A 26 -11.55 12.00 3.57
N ILE A 27 -12.00 10.97 2.86
CA ILE A 27 -11.20 10.20 1.92
C ILE A 27 -11.90 10.20 0.57
N ASP A 28 -11.22 10.67 -0.47
CA ASP A 28 -11.68 10.57 -1.85
C ASP A 28 -11.05 9.37 -2.52
N ALA A 29 -11.87 8.54 -3.15
CA ALA A 29 -11.43 7.35 -3.85
C ALA A 29 -12.19 7.14 -5.15
N VAL A 30 -11.54 6.61 -6.17
CA VAL A 30 -12.20 6.14 -7.40
C VAL A 30 -12.44 4.66 -7.25
N LEU A 31 -13.67 4.28 -6.86
CA LEU A 31 -13.97 2.91 -6.50
C LEU A 31 -13.87 1.96 -7.71
N ALA A 32 -13.19 0.85 -7.47
CA ALA A 32 -13.29 -0.37 -8.25
C ALA A 32 -14.35 -1.29 -7.61
N ALA A 33 -14.67 -2.40 -8.21
CA ALA A 33 -15.50 -3.42 -7.58
C ALA A 33 -14.58 -4.46 -6.88
N PRO A 34 -14.90 -4.91 -5.69
CA PRO A 34 -15.99 -4.61 -4.75
C PRO A 34 -15.79 -3.32 -3.94
N PRO A 35 -16.77 -2.91 -3.11
CA PRO A 35 -17.03 -1.53 -2.71
C PRO A 35 -15.94 -0.80 -1.92
N ASP A 36 -14.95 -1.49 -1.38
CA ASP A 36 -13.89 -0.86 -0.57
C ASP A 36 -12.55 -0.75 -1.32
N ASN A 37 -12.50 -1.20 -2.58
CA ASN A 37 -11.32 -1.11 -3.41
C ASN A 37 -11.31 0.19 -4.19
N SER A 38 -10.20 0.90 -4.17
CA SER A 38 -9.94 2.08 -4.98
C SER A 38 -8.92 1.77 -6.06
N TRP A 39 -9.12 2.34 -7.25
CA TRP A 39 -8.07 2.39 -8.25
C TRP A 39 -6.87 3.19 -7.73
N ASN A 40 -5.74 2.73 -7.96
CA ASN A 40 -4.36 3.15 -7.70
C ASN A 40 -4.09 4.47 -6.92
N THR A 41 -5.10 5.28 -6.60
CA THR A 41 -4.93 6.56 -5.91
C THR A 41 -6.08 6.83 -4.96
N VAL A 42 -5.73 7.20 -3.73
CA VAL A 42 -6.65 7.67 -2.69
C VAL A 42 -6.16 9.03 -2.22
N ARG A 43 -7.07 9.99 -2.04
CA ARG A 43 -6.78 11.29 -1.44
C ARG A 43 -7.32 11.35 -0.03
N LEU A 44 -6.50 11.77 0.89
CA LEU A 44 -6.84 12.05 2.28
C LEU A 44 -6.91 13.57 2.47
N HIS A 45 -8.07 14.06 2.91
CA HIS A 45 -8.28 15.47 3.22
C HIS A 45 -8.12 15.69 4.72
N PHE A 46 -7.12 16.47 5.09
CA PHE A 46 -6.94 16.97 6.46
C PHE A 46 -7.41 18.43 6.56
N ASP A 47 -7.48 18.93 7.77
CA ASP A 47 -7.91 20.32 8.03
C ASP A 47 -7.04 21.39 7.35
N ASP A 48 -5.73 21.16 7.18
CA ASP A 48 -4.79 22.14 6.63
C ASP A 48 -4.07 21.69 5.36
N PHE A 49 -4.21 20.44 4.92
CA PHE A 49 -3.49 19.88 3.77
C PHE A 49 -4.15 18.61 3.25
N ASP A 50 -3.77 18.22 2.05
CA ASP A 50 -4.20 16.97 1.42
C ASP A 50 -3.00 16.08 1.09
N ILE A 51 -3.18 14.77 1.23
CA ILE A 51 -2.22 13.74 0.85
C ILE A 51 -2.83 12.84 -0.23
N ASP A 52 -2.08 12.62 -1.31
CA ASP A 52 -2.37 11.57 -2.28
C ASP A 52 -1.51 10.34 -1.98
N VAL A 53 -2.15 9.20 -1.75
CA VAL A 53 -1.52 7.89 -1.66
C VAL A 53 -1.72 7.17 -2.98
N ASN A 54 -0.63 6.84 -3.65
CA ASN A 54 -0.64 6.19 -4.96
C ASN A 54 -0.03 4.79 -4.84
N ASN A 55 -0.63 3.82 -5.51
CA ASN A 55 -0.04 2.50 -5.71
C ASN A 55 0.34 2.34 -7.18
N ARG A 56 1.60 2.05 -7.45
CA ARG A 56 2.16 1.99 -8.82
C ARG A 56 2.83 0.66 -9.06
N LEU A 57 2.40 -0.04 -10.10
CA LEU A 57 3.06 -1.26 -10.55
C LEU A 57 4.41 -0.94 -11.20
N ARG A 58 5.42 -1.75 -10.88
CA ARG A 58 6.74 -1.72 -11.50
C ARG A 58 7.25 -3.14 -11.68
N ASN A 59 7.93 -3.37 -12.80
CA ASN A 59 8.59 -4.64 -13.06
C ASN A 59 9.83 -4.79 -12.17
N VAL A 60 9.97 -5.98 -11.60
CA VAL A 60 11.10 -6.42 -10.80
C VAL A 60 11.63 -7.72 -11.40
N VAL A 61 12.94 -7.86 -11.49
CA VAL A 61 13.58 -9.11 -11.95
C VAL A 61 13.49 -10.14 -10.83
N VAL A 62 12.90 -11.28 -11.11
CA VAL A 62 12.60 -12.31 -10.11
C VAL A 62 13.40 -13.60 -10.28
N ASP A 63 14.19 -13.74 -11.35
CA ASP A 63 15.06 -14.91 -11.55
C ASP A 63 16.41 -14.56 -12.19
N GLU A 64 17.27 -15.57 -12.33
CA GLU A 64 18.61 -15.44 -12.93
C GLU A 64 18.58 -15.26 -14.46
N PHE A 65 17.44 -15.49 -15.10
CA PHE A 65 17.21 -15.35 -16.55
C PHE A 65 16.64 -13.98 -16.92
N GLY A 66 16.28 -13.15 -15.92
CA GLY A 66 15.73 -11.82 -16.11
C GLY A 66 14.21 -11.80 -16.29
N SER A 67 13.49 -12.83 -15.84
CA SER A 67 12.03 -12.81 -15.78
C SER A 67 11.55 -11.68 -14.92
N LEU A 68 10.45 -11.04 -15.34
CA LEU A 68 9.90 -9.85 -14.71
C LEU A 68 8.55 -10.16 -14.08
N GLU A 69 8.38 -9.73 -12.83
CA GLU A 69 7.10 -9.71 -12.15
C GLU A 69 6.71 -8.29 -11.77
N GLU A 70 5.42 -8.00 -11.76
CA GLU A 70 4.91 -6.69 -11.36
C GLU A 70 4.68 -6.63 -9.86
N PHE A 71 5.24 -5.60 -9.23
CA PHE A 71 5.02 -5.28 -7.83
C PHE A 71 4.38 -3.90 -7.68
N GLY A 72 3.39 -3.80 -6.79
CA GLY A 72 2.80 -2.53 -6.38
C GLY A 72 3.67 -1.83 -5.35
N PHE A 73 3.95 -0.54 -5.57
CA PHE A 73 4.70 0.30 -4.64
C PHE A 73 3.87 1.51 -4.24
N LEU A 74 3.66 1.67 -2.93
CA LEU A 74 3.02 2.87 -2.41
C LEU A 74 3.94 4.08 -2.53
N GLN A 75 3.35 5.22 -2.85
CA GLN A 75 3.98 6.53 -2.85
C GLN A 75 3.05 7.53 -2.18
N VAL A 76 3.61 8.43 -1.41
CA VAL A 76 2.88 9.48 -0.69
C VAL A 76 3.34 10.83 -1.18
N THR A 77 2.40 11.68 -1.58
CA THR A 77 2.71 13.03 -2.05
C THR A 77 1.72 14.05 -1.49
N GLU A 78 2.18 15.27 -1.20
CA GLU A 78 1.26 16.38 -0.90
C GLU A 78 0.47 16.71 -2.15
N SER A 79 -0.84 16.77 -2.02
CA SER A 79 -1.70 17.02 -3.17
C SER A 79 -1.64 18.48 -3.62
N SER A 80 -1.41 18.69 -4.90
CA SER A 80 -1.41 20.02 -5.53
C SER A 80 -2.64 20.28 -6.39
N LYS A 81 -3.56 19.32 -6.50
CA LYS A 81 -4.72 19.37 -7.41
C LYS A 81 -6.02 19.46 -6.64
N ASN A 82 -6.94 20.30 -7.11
CA ASN A 82 -8.26 20.46 -6.50
C ASN A 82 -9.22 19.28 -6.74
N VAL A 83 -8.89 18.36 -7.65
CA VAL A 83 -9.74 17.21 -7.99
C VAL A 83 -8.86 15.98 -8.21
N LEU A 84 -9.21 14.89 -7.53
CA LEU A 84 -8.67 13.58 -7.83
C LEU A 84 -9.20 13.14 -9.20
N SER A 85 -8.33 12.90 -10.16
CA SER A 85 -8.74 12.39 -11.46
C SER A 85 -7.84 11.24 -11.89
N ILE A 86 -8.47 10.14 -12.27
CA ILE A 86 -7.82 9.02 -12.94
C ILE A 86 -8.32 9.07 -14.40
N PRO A 87 -7.51 9.59 -15.33
CA PRO A 87 -7.96 9.86 -16.71
C PRO A 87 -8.46 8.61 -17.44
N GLU A 88 -7.97 7.44 -17.04
CA GLU A 88 -8.18 6.18 -17.76
C GLU A 88 -9.50 5.48 -17.41
N VAL A 89 -10.12 5.83 -16.29
CA VAL A 89 -11.28 5.08 -15.77
C VAL A 89 -12.60 5.80 -16.00
N GLY A 90 -12.60 7.12 -16.18
CA GLY A 90 -13.84 7.92 -16.36
C GLY A 90 -14.84 7.79 -15.22
N ALA A 91 -14.39 7.34 -14.07
CA ALA A 91 -15.20 6.98 -12.94
C ALA A 91 -15.43 8.18 -11.99
N ASN A 92 -16.56 8.17 -11.31
CA ASN A 92 -16.87 9.17 -10.30
C ASN A 92 -16.06 8.90 -9.02
N THR A 93 -15.52 9.95 -8.43
CA THR A 93 -14.93 9.90 -7.09
C THR A 93 -16.03 9.68 -6.07
N THR A 94 -15.80 8.74 -5.15
CA THR A 94 -16.60 8.55 -3.94
C THR A 94 -15.90 9.20 -2.77
N VAL A 95 -16.67 9.92 -1.96
CA VAL A 95 -16.17 10.59 -0.75
C VAL A 95 -16.64 9.81 0.46
N PHE A 96 -15.70 9.46 1.34
CA PHE A 96 -15.97 8.84 2.64
C PHE A 96 -15.74 9.89 3.73
N ASP A 97 -16.79 10.36 4.37
CA ASP A 97 -16.70 11.26 5.53
C ASP A 97 -16.11 10.52 6.73
N ILE A 98 -15.12 11.13 7.39
CA ILE A 98 -14.38 10.56 8.52
C ILE A 98 -14.55 11.42 9.78
N GLU A 99 -14.17 12.69 9.70
CA GLU A 99 -14.30 13.68 10.78
C GLU A 99 -13.65 13.25 12.11
N SER A 100 -12.42 12.70 12.06
CA SER A 100 -11.74 12.13 13.23
C SER A 100 -10.31 12.65 13.39
N LEU A 101 -9.88 12.90 14.64
CA LEU A 101 -8.51 13.27 14.96
C LEU A 101 -7.59 12.06 14.77
N VAL A 102 -6.47 12.26 14.09
CA VAL A 102 -5.42 11.25 13.94
C VAL A 102 -4.50 11.26 15.16
N GLU A 103 -4.45 10.16 15.89
CA GLU A 103 -3.63 10.00 17.10
C GLU A 103 -2.26 9.38 16.79
N GLY A 104 -2.17 8.60 15.70
CA GLY A 104 -0.93 7.93 15.29
C GLY A 104 -0.98 7.47 13.84
N VAL A 105 0.20 7.29 13.26
CA VAL A 105 0.38 6.72 11.92
C VAL A 105 1.34 5.56 12.00
N THR A 106 0.96 4.44 11.40
CA THR A 106 1.77 3.23 11.32
C THR A 106 1.95 2.85 9.86
N VAL A 107 3.18 2.64 9.45
CA VAL A 107 3.52 2.05 8.14
C VAL A 107 3.70 0.56 8.33
N VAL A 108 3.03 -0.22 7.51
CA VAL A 108 3.21 -1.67 7.41
C VAL A 108 4.11 -1.92 6.21
N ASN A 109 5.27 -2.51 6.45
CA ASN A 109 6.23 -2.84 5.41
C ASN A 109 6.27 -4.35 5.19
N ASP A 110 6.31 -4.76 3.94
CA ASP A 110 6.61 -6.14 3.58
C ASP A 110 8.06 -6.27 3.14
N VAL A 111 8.63 -7.41 3.48
CA VAL A 111 9.90 -7.89 2.97
C VAL A 111 9.62 -9.15 2.18
N ALA A 112 9.74 -9.06 0.86
CA ALA A 112 9.62 -10.20 -0.04
C ALA A 112 11.00 -10.74 -0.39
N GLU A 113 11.21 -12.02 -0.14
CA GLU A 113 12.40 -12.77 -0.57
C GLU A 113 11.99 -13.71 -1.72
N VAL A 114 12.65 -13.54 -2.86
CA VAL A 114 12.36 -14.29 -4.08
C VAL A 114 13.45 -15.31 -4.31
N TYR A 115 13.06 -16.56 -4.40
CA TYR A 115 13.96 -17.69 -4.60
C TYR A 115 13.76 -18.29 -5.98
N GLY A 116 14.83 -18.42 -6.76
CA GLY A 116 14.90 -19.14 -8.03
C GLY A 116 15.80 -20.36 -7.90
N ASN A 117 15.30 -21.57 -8.22
CA ASN A 117 16.05 -22.82 -8.08
C ASN A 117 16.65 -23.02 -6.65
N GLY A 118 15.92 -22.64 -5.62
CA GLY A 118 16.33 -22.72 -4.21
C GLY A 118 17.43 -21.73 -3.81
N LYS A 119 17.73 -20.72 -4.62
CA LYS A 119 18.68 -19.65 -4.30
C LYS A 119 17.95 -18.32 -4.22
N LEU A 120 18.30 -17.51 -3.24
CA LEU A 120 17.81 -16.14 -3.14
C LEU A 120 18.31 -15.30 -4.33
N VAL A 121 17.40 -14.84 -5.17
CA VAL A 121 17.69 -14.06 -6.38
C VAL A 121 17.34 -12.58 -6.22
N ALA A 122 16.28 -12.27 -5.48
CA ALA A 122 15.90 -10.89 -5.17
C ALA A 122 15.39 -10.76 -3.73
N LYS A 123 15.56 -9.56 -3.16
CA LYS A 123 14.95 -9.14 -1.92
C LYS A 123 14.37 -7.75 -2.09
N LEU A 124 13.10 -7.58 -1.76
CA LEU A 124 12.37 -6.32 -1.84
C LEU A 124 11.89 -5.92 -0.46
N GLU A 125 12.00 -4.63 -0.15
CA GLU A 125 11.40 -4.03 1.05
C GLU A 125 10.54 -2.86 0.61
N TYR A 126 9.25 -2.87 0.96
CA TYR A 126 8.31 -1.88 0.47
C TYR A 126 7.12 -1.70 1.43
N PRO A 127 6.46 -0.53 1.42
CA PRO A 127 5.24 -0.33 2.18
C PRO A 127 4.09 -1.16 1.59
N GLN A 128 3.45 -1.96 2.43
CA GLN A 128 2.24 -2.72 2.12
C GLN A 128 1.00 -1.91 2.45
N ALA A 129 1.00 -1.22 3.60
CA ALA A 129 -0.13 -0.44 4.05
C ALA A 129 0.28 0.80 4.86
N ILE A 130 -0.67 1.74 4.98
CA ILE A 130 -0.60 2.89 5.89
C ILE A 130 -1.83 2.85 6.77
N ALA A 131 -1.65 2.83 8.09
CA ALA A 131 -2.73 2.85 9.06
C ALA A 131 -2.74 4.15 9.85
N PHE A 132 -3.89 4.78 9.94
CA PHE A 132 -4.18 5.95 10.74
C PHE A 132 -5.01 5.52 11.96
N SER A 133 -4.40 5.54 13.14
CA SER A 133 -5.10 5.39 14.41
C SER A 133 -5.82 6.71 14.71
N THR A 134 -7.12 6.65 14.91
CA THR A 134 -7.97 7.82 15.15
C THR A 134 -8.81 7.66 16.41
N GLU A 135 -9.42 8.75 16.91
CA GLU A 135 -10.38 8.70 18.02
C GLU A 135 -11.54 7.71 17.80
N SER A 136 -11.90 7.46 16.54
CA SER A 136 -13.02 6.58 16.16
C SER A 136 -12.61 5.16 15.76
N GLY A 137 -11.31 4.84 15.79
CA GLY A 137 -10.75 3.55 15.41
C GLY A 137 -9.61 3.67 14.43
N VAL A 138 -9.35 2.63 13.65
CA VAL A 138 -8.27 2.56 12.68
C VAL A 138 -8.82 2.63 11.26
N ILE A 139 -8.21 3.47 10.43
CA ILE A 139 -8.39 3.52 8.99
C ILE A 139 -7.08 3.06 8.35
N MET A 140 -7.15 2.07 7.49
CA MET A 140 -5.97 1.52 6.82
C MET A 140 -6.17 1.58 5.31
N LEU A 141 -5.16 2.11 4.61
CA LEU A 141 -5.00 1.99 3.17
C LEU A 141 -4.03 0.84 2.92
N ASP A 142 -4.51 -0.23 2.36
CA ASP A 142 -3.76 -1.47 2.14
C ASP A 142 -3.72 -1.81 0.66
N LYS A 143 -2.64 -2.36 0.16
CA LYS A 143 -2.65 -2.96 -1.17
C LYS A 143 -3.48 -4.24 -1.11
N GLU A 144 -4.26 -4.50 -2.15
CA GLU A 144 -5.07 -5.72 -2.22
C GLU A 144 -4.18 -6.97 -2.19
N VAL A 145 -3.16 -6.98 -3.04
CA VAL A 145 -2.09 -7.98 -3.10
C VAL A 145 -0.82 -7.32 -3.65
N TRP A 146 0.33 -7.97 -3.53
CA TRP A 146 1.63 -7.39 -3.91
C TRP A 146 1.74 -7.02 -5.40
N PHE A 147 1.00 -7.68 -6.30
CA PHE A 147 0.97 -7.43 -7.75
C PHE A 147 -0.25 -6.63 -8.23
N SER A 148 -1.06 -6.10 -7.33
CA SER A 148 -2.23 -5.28 -7.68
C SER A 148 -1.91 -3.80 -7.58
N GLU A 149 -2.52 -2.98 -8.44
CA GLU A 149 -2.54 -1.53 -8.30
C GLU A 149 -3.70 -1.02 -7.44
N LEU A 150 -4.59 -1.92 -6.99
CA LEU A 150 -5.73 -1.54 -6.16
C LEU A 150 -5.29 -1.23 -4.73
N LEU A 151 -5.98 -0.26 -4.13
CA LEU A 151 -5.92 0.09 -2.71
C LEU A 151 -7.23 -0.29 -2.05
N VAL A 152 -7.16 -1.00 -0.94
CA VAL A 152 -8.32 -1.35 -0.11
C VAL A 152 -8.40 -0.42 1.07
N ILE A 153 -9.56 0.22 1.26
CA ILE A 153 -9.83 1.09 2.41
C ILE A 153 -10.48 0.24 3.50
N LYS A 154 -9.69 -0.11 4.52
CA LYS A 154 -10.14 -0.93 5.64
C LYS A 154 -10.44 -0.07 6.87
N ARG A 155 -11.44 -0.48 7.66
CA ARG A 155 -11.80 0.17 8.93
C ARG A 155 -11.93 -0.86 10.04
N GLY A 156 -11.44 -0.53 11.23
CA GLY A 156 -11.52 -1.42 12.38
C GLY A 156 -11.10 -0.76 13.68
N ASN A 157 -10.98 -1.54 14.73
CA ASN A 157 -10.59 -1.03 16.04
C ASN A 157 -9.09 -1.19 16.33
N ARG A 158 -8.40 -2.04 15.59
CA ARG A 158 -6.98 -2.36 15.81
C ARG A 158 -6.31 -2.70 14.47
N ILE A 159 -5.05 -2.35 14.33
CA ILE A 159 -4.24 -2.64 13.14
C ILE A 159 -4.14 -4.15 12.89
N ASP A 160 -3.83 -4.94 13.92
CA ASP A 160 -3.66 -6.41 13.81
C ASP A 160 -4.88 -7.12 13.19
N GLY A 161 -6.09 -6.59 13.41
CA GLY A 161 -7.31 -7.14 12.84
C GLY A 161 -7.59 -6.74 11.39
N LEU A 162 -6.77 -5.84 10.84
CA LEU A 162 -6.90 -5.33 9.48
C LEU A 162 -5.79 -5.81 8.56
N LEU A 163 -4.67 -6.27 9.14
CA LEU A 163 -3.57 -6.84 8.37
C LEU A 163 -4.05 -8.07 7.60
N TYR A 164 -3.60 -8.17 6.37
CA TYR A 164 -3.77 -9.39 5.60
C TYR A 164 -2.93 -10.48 6.24
N ASP A 165 -3.45 -11.70 6.30
CA ASP A 165 -2.65 -12.85 6.72
C ASP A 165 -1.79 -13.31 5.53
N ASP A 166 -0.68 -12.63 5.31
CA ASP A 166 0.29 -12.92 4.24
C ASP A 166 1.13 -14.17 4.51
N SER A 167 0.75 -14.98 5.52
CA SER A 167 1.36 -16.30 5.74
C SER A 167 1.10 -17.30 4.59
N VAL A 168 0.38 -16.87 3.57
CA VAL A 168 0.24 -17.62 2.32
C VAL A 168 1.51 -17.41 1.49
N ASN A 169 2.54 -18.24 1.80
CA ASN A 169 3.64 -18.44 0.87
C ASN A 169 3.06 -18.81 -0.50
N TRP A 170 3.22 -17.91 -1.45
CA TRP A 170 2.74 -18.17 -2.80
C TRP A 170 3.68 -19.20 -3.44
N GLU A 171 3.30 -20.46 -3.39
CA GLU A 171 3.86 -21.48 -4.23
C GLU A 171 3.27 -21.27 -5.62
N GLY A 172 4.12 -21.02 -6.62
CA GLY A 172 3.69 -20.88 -8.00
C GLY A 172 2.80 -22.06 -8.42
N ASP A 173 1.98 -21.85 -9.44
CA ASP A 173 1.07 -22.89 -9.93
C ASP A 173 1.85 -24.22 -10.09
N PRO A 174 1.45 -25.29 -9.38
CA PRO A 174 2.14 -26.57 -9.46
C PRO A 174 2.12 -27.20 -10.87
N GLU A 175 1.32 -26.65 -11.80
CA GLU A 175 1.31 -27.03 -13.22
C GLU A 175 2.32 -26.21 -14.05
N GLU A 176 2.77 -25.04 -13.58
CA GLU A 176 3.92 -24.35 -14.12
C GLU A 176 5.15 -24.81 -13.33
N ASP A 177 6.12 -25.40 -14.03
CA ASP A 177 7.44 -25.83 -13.50
C ASP A 177 8.27 -24.61 -13.04
N SER A 178 7.64 -23.76 -12.20
CA SER A 178 8.24 -22.54 -11.71
C SER A 178 9.13 -22.89 -10.52
N SER A 179 10.42 -22.92 -10.79
CA SER A 179 11.48 -23.00 -9.77
C SER A 179 11.52 -21.76 -8.87
N THR A 180 10.56 -20.85 -9.02
CA THR A 180 10.47 -19.56 -8.29
C THR A 180 9.41 -19.66 -7.19
N HIS A 181 9.77 -19.28 -5.96
CA HIS A 181 8.83 -19.09 -4.86
C HIS A 181 9.13 -17.80 -4.10
N PHE A 182 8.12 -17.30 -3.39
CA PHE A 182 8.18 -16.06 -2.64
C PHE A 182 7.98 -16.34 -1.15
N GLU A 183 8.82 -15.73 -0.32
CA GLU A 183 8.64 -15.70 1.13
C GLU A 183 8.38 -14.27 1.56
N PHE A 184 7.30 -14.05 2.32
CA PHE A 184 6.94 -12.72 2.81
C PHE A 184 7.04 -12.67 4.31
N ARG A 185 7.44 -11.51 4.82
CA ARG A 185 7.32 -11.14 6.23
C ARG A 185 6.90 -9.70 6.35
N THR A 186 6.08 -9.41 7.33
CA THR A 186 5.55 -8.06 7.59
C THR A 186 6.24 -7.44 8.80
N GLU A 187 6.56 -6.16 8.69
CA GLU A 187 7.15 -5.34 9.74
C GLU A 187 6.30 -4.07 9.91
N THR A 188 6.05 -3.65 11.16
CA THR A 188 5.34 -2.39 11.44
C THR A 188 6.29 -1.33 11.96
N GLN A 189 6.10 -0.10 11.50
CA GLN A 189 6.87 1.08 11.92
C GLN A 189 5.89 2.17 12.36
N GLU A 190 5.95 2.58 13.61
CA GLU A 190 5.24 3.78 14.08
C GLU A 190 6.03 5.04 13.70
N LEU A 191 5.35 6.04 13.14
CA LEU A 191 5.90 7.34 12.77
C LEU A 191 5.66 8.39 13.85
#